data_cad56d5d9fe20c575f5195276c51b261
#
_entry.id   cad56d5d9fe20c575f5195276c51b261
#
_cell.length_a   1.000
_cell.length_b   1.000
_cell.length_c   1.000
_cell.angle_alpha   90.00
_cell.angle_beta   90.00
_cell.angle_gamma   90.00
#
_symmetry.space_group_name_H-M   'P 1'
#
loop_
_entity.id
_entity.type
_entity.pdbx_description
1 polymer ?
#
loop_
_entity_poly.entity_id
_entity_poly.type
_entity_poly.pdbx_seq_one_letter_code
_entity_poly.pdbx_strand_id
1 'polypeptide(L)'
;MASRLTIITIGLLALSVTACSKQDQSNPSVLPAASVSTPAAPAVAAVDAARLVAADSEPGSWMSYGRTYSEQRYSPLTAINASNIDTLGLAWSYELNTKRGIEATSIVVDGVMYTSSAWSIVHALDARTGAHLWSFDPKVAKDKSLHTCCDVVNRGVAVWQGRVFVGVLDGRLIALDAATGKLVWEVATIDSNLPYSITGAPRVVKGKVLIGNGGAEFGVRGFISAYNVADGSMAWRFYTVPGNPEHGFENETMAMAADTWNGTWWEMGGGGTVWDAMAYDPELDLLYIGVGNGSPWNHRLRSPGGGDNLFLSSIVALRPDSGEYVWHYQTTPGETWDYTATQHIILADLELDGKTRKVLMQAPKNGFFYVLDRTDGTLLSANNYINITWATHVDMATGRPAEVREARFYDDKPYLVFPSYLGGHNWHPMSYSPDTGLVYIPVLDIPANFGGAKNFTYRPGLTNLGIDGIIAGLPDAQAERDALRPLVAGRLVAWNPVTQQEEWRVEH
;
A
#
# COMPACT_ATOMS: atom_id res chain seq x y z
N MET A 1 -28.00 34.67 50.69
CA MET A 1 -27.50 35.92 51.26
C MET A 1 -26.85 36.70 50.13
N ALA A 2 -27.41 37.85 49.91
CA ALA A 2 -27.09 38.83 48.87
C ALA A 2 -25.90 39.70 49.24
N SER A 3 -25.21 40.28 48.25
CA SER A 3 -24.77 41.68 48.20
C SER A 3 -23.78 41.88 47.06
N ARG A 4 -24.13 42.56 46.02
CA ARG A 4 -24.04 43.96 45.57
C ARG A 4 -22.65 44.34 45.06
N LEU A 5 -22.45 44.50 43.79
CA LEU A 5 -22.57 45.68 42.88
C LEU A 5 -21.86 46.94 43.36
N THR A 6 -20.86 47.42 42.61
CA THR A 6 -20.60 48.87 42.46
C THR A 6 -19.95 49.18 41.10
N ILE A 7 -20.64 50.00 40.30
CA ILE A 7 -20.24 50.65 39.06
C ILE A 7 -19.62 52.00 39.45
N ILE A 8 -18.51 52.41 38.81
CA ILE A 8 -18.09 53.81 38.78
C ILE A 8 -17.75 54.21 37.34
N THR A 9 -18.52 55.18 36.84
CA THR A 9 -18.40 55.90 35.58
C THR A 9 -17.97 57.35 35.90
N ILE A 10 -16.97 57.89 35.24
CA ILE A 10 -16.66 59.35 35.09
C ILE A 10 -15.70 59.44 33.91
N GLY A 11 -15.74 60.25 32.85
CA GLY A 11 -16.50 61.48 32.56
C GLY A 11 -15.65 62.24 31.54
N LEU A 12 -16.24 62.70 30.46
CA LEU A 12 -15.67 63.53 29.35
C LEU A 12 -14.99 64.82 29.82
N LEU A 13 -13.96 65.26 29.09
CA LEU A 13 -13.83 66.68 28.78
C LEU A 13 -13.16 66.92 27.43
N ALA A 14 -13.86 67.63 26.55
CA ALA A 14 -13.35 68.11 25.27
C ALA A 14 -12.83 69.56 25.48
N LEU A 15 -11.75 69.89 24.75
CA LEU A 15 -11.41 71.30 24.51
C LEU A 15 -10.88 71.46 23.08
N SER A 16 -11.63 72.25 22.32
CA SER A 16 -11.33 72.78 21.01
C SER A 16 -10.55 74.07 21.11
N VAL A 17 -9.49 74.23 20.31
CA VAL A 17 -8.95 75.54 19.95
C VAL A 17 -8.58 75.56 18.47
N THR A 18 -9.18 76.51 17.74
CA THR A 18 -9.00 76.87 16.37
C THR A 18 -7.90 77.93 16.25
N ALA A 19 -7.01 77.85 15.32
CA ALA A 19 -6.40 79.02 14.67
C ALA A 19 -5.71 78.72 13.32
N CYS A 20 -6.05 79.48 12.31
CA CYS A 20 -5.49 79.48 10.98
C CYS A 20 -4.05 80.00 10.89
N SER A 21 -3.25 79.49 9.94
CA SER A 21 -2.55 80.37 8.98
C SER A 21 -1.95 79.54 7.83
N LYS A 22 -2.04 80.07 6.62
CA LYS A 22 -1.51 79.57 5.33
C LYS A 22 -0.01 79.61 5.29
N GLN A 23 0.62 78.62 4.71
CA GLN A 23 1.80 78.87 3.83
C GLN A 23 1.95 77.67 2.87
N ASP A 24 1.93 77.97 1.58
CA ASP A 24 2.30 77.14 0.45
C ASP A 24 3.76 76.70 0.55
N GLN A 25 4.03 75.38 0.52
CA GLN A 25 5.30 74.89 0.03
C GLN A 25 5.04 73.51 -0.68
N SER A 26 5.35 73.53 -1.97
CA SER A 26 5.38 72.37 -2.85
C SER A 26 6.33 71.29 -2.33
N ASN A 27 5.82 70.19 -1.92
CA ASN A 27 6.62 68.99 -1.61
C ASN A 27 6.68 68.08 -2.84
N PRO A 28 7.86 67.56 -3.24
CA PRO A 28 7.97 66.62 -4.34
C PRO A 28 7.28 65.29 -3.98
N SER A 29 6.49 64.81 -4.92
CA SER A 29 5.78 63.52 -4.90
C SER A 29 6.78 62.38 -4.66
N VAL A 30 6.79 61.77 -3.47
CA VAL A 30 7.49 60.51 -3.20
C VAL A 30 6.57 59.38 -3.71
N LEU A 31 6.95 58.79 -4.82
CA LEU A 31 6.33 57.55 -5.30
C LEU A 31 6.45 56.51 -4.19
N PRO A 32 5.36 55.73 -3.90
CA PRO A 32 5.46 54.64 -2.96
C PRO A 32 6.46 53.61 -3.48
N ALA A 33 7.45 53.27 -2.65
CA ALA A 33 8.41 52.20 -2.93
C ALA A 33 7.61 50.92 -3.25
N ALA A 34 7.81 50.39 -4.45
CA ALA A 34 7.28 49.09 -4.80
C ALA A 34 7.77 48.10 -3.74
N SER A 35 6.84 47.49 -3.03
CA SER A 35 7.11 46.36 -2.14
C SER A 35 7.72 45.26 -2.98
N VAL A 36 9.02 45.06 -2.90
CA VAL A 36 9.68 43.87 -3.41
C VAL A 36 9.16 42.75 -2.57
N SER A 37 8.19 41.99 -3.09
CA SER A 37 7.78 40.73 -2.49
C SER A 37 8.99 39.81 -2.54
N THR A 38 9.58 39.53 -1.38
CA THR A 38 10.56 38.47 -1.24
C THR A 38 9.90 37.21 -1.79
N PRO A 39 10.52 36.47 -2.74
CA PRO A 39 9.96 35.20 -3.18
C PRO A 39 9.71 34.34 -1.94
N ALA A 40 8.51 33.84 -1.78
CA ALA A 40 8.21 32.86 -0.73
C ALA A 40 9.23 31.74 -0.87
N ALA A 41 9.88 31.34 0.23
CA ALA A 41 10.74 30.16 0.23
C ALA A 41 9.94 28.99 -0.43
N PRO A 42 10.55 28.21 -1.32
CA PRO A 42 9.85 27.11 -1.98
C PRO A 42 9.20 26.23 -0.90
N ALA A 43 7.92 25.91 -1.06
CA ALA A 43 7.20 25.10 -0.10
C ALA A 43 7.87 23.74 -0.02
N VAL A 44 8.30 23.34 1.17
CA VAL A 44 8.92 22.03 1.41
C VAL A 44 7.94 20.93 1.00
N ALA A 45 8.43 19.93 0.25
CA ALA A 45 7.64 18.78 -0.20
C ALA A 45 6.40 19.15 -1.07
N ALA A 46 6.53 20.15 -1.94
CA ALA A 46 5.47 20.62 -2.84
C ALA A 46 5.26 19.65 -4.03
N VAL A 47 5.05 18.36 -3.74
CA VAL A 47 4.75 17.35 -4.75
C VAL A 47 3.33 17.52 -5.26
N ASP A 48 3.13 17.41 -6.58
CA ASP A 48 1.83 17.38 -7.26
C ASP A 48 1.85 16.40 -8.43
N ALA A 49 0.73 16.27 -9.16
CA ALA A 49 0.63 15.35 -10.28
C ALA A 49 1.61 15.69 -11.42
N ALA A 50 1.82 16.96 -11.71
CA ALA A 50 2.72 17.38 -12.78
C ALA A 50 4.18 17.04 -12.43
N ARG A 51 4.57 17.26 -11.18
CA ARG A 51 5.90 16.93 -10.68
C ARG A 51 6.15 15.41 -10.63
N LEU A 52 5.14 14.59 -10.25
CA LEU A 52 5.23 13.14 -10.30
C LEU A 52 5.33 12.58 -11.72
N VAL A 53 4.59 13.13 -12.67
CA VAL A 53 4.69 12.74 -14.09
C VAL A 53 6.06 13.13 -14.66
N ALA A 54 6.63 14.25 -14.24
CA ALA A 54 7.95 14.74 -14.65
C ALA A 54 9.10 14.26 -13.74
N ALA A 55 8.91 13.21 -12.93
CA ALA A 55 9.87 12.76 -11.90
C ALA A 55 11.27 12.45 -12.45
N ASP A 56 11.41 12.10 -13.72
CA ASP A 56 12.70 11.85 -14.35
C ASP A 56 13.52 13.12 -14.55
N SER A 57 12.89 14.30 -14.53
CA SER A 57 13.60 15.59 -14.50
C SER A 57 14.22 15.92 -13.14
N GLU A 58 13.83 15.18 -12.09
CA GLU A 58 14.33 15.31 -10.72
C GLU A 58 14.93 13.98 -10.20
N PRO A 59 16.01 13.47 -10.82
CA PRO A 59 16.54 12.13 -10.55
C PRO A 59 17.01 11.94 -9.10
N GLY A 60 17.31 13.00 -8.36
CA GLY A 60 17.67 12.99 -6.95
C GLY A 60 16.48 12.89 -5.99
N SER A 61 15.25 12.93 -6.49
CA SER A 61 14.03 12.83 -5.71
C SER A 61 13.37 11.46 -5.85
N TRP A 62 12.73 10.98 -4.76
CA TRP A 62 11.92 9.77 -4.71
C TRP A 62 10.54 10.14 -4.13
N MET A 63 9.65 10.69 -4.99
CA MET A 63 8.48 11.44 -4.57
C MET A 63 7.22 10.61 -4.30
N SER A 64 7.22 9.32 -4.66
CA SER A 64 6.14 8.37 -4.34
C SER A 64 6.73 7.01 -3.97
N TYR A 65 5.89 6.08 -3.52
CA TYR A 65 6.31 4.75 -3.05
C TYR A 65 7.18 4.01 -4.08
N GLY A 66 6.78 3.98 -5.34
CA GLY A 66 7.53 3.41 -6.45
C GLY A 66 8.38 4.42 -7.23
N ARG A 67 8.65 5.60 -6.70
CA ARG A 67 9.29 6.78 -7.29
C ARG A 67 8.38 7.54 -8.26
N THR A 68 7.68 6.86 -9.14
CA THR A 68 6.72 7.39 -10.12
C THR A 68 5.37 6.69 -9.97
N TYR A 69 4.35 7.15 -10.68
CA TYR A 69 3.03 6.50 -10.72
C TYR A 69 3.07 5.08 -11.31
N SER A 70 4.07 4.77 -12.16
CA SER A 70 4.24 3.43 -12.75
C SER A 70 4.81 2.40 -11.76
N GLU A 71 5.21 2.81 -10.57
CA GLU A 71 5.74 1.95 -9.49
C GLU A 71 6.95 1.10 -9.91
N GLN A 72 7.76 1.55 -10.89
CA GLN A 72 8.90 0.77 -11.40
C GLN A 72 10.07 0.67 -10.41
N ARG A 73 10.15 1.57 -9.42
CA ARG A 73 11.26 1.63 -8.44
C ARG A 73 12.63 1.70 -9.12
N TYR A 74 12.68 2.38 -10.25
CA TYR A 74 13.87 2.62 -11.04
C TYR A 74 14.42 4.02 -10.75
N SER A 75 15.74 4.12 -10.52
CA SER A 75 16.45 5.41 -10.38
C SER A 75 17.28 5.66 -11.62
N PRO A 76 17.13 6.81 -12.31
CA PRO A 76 17.95 7.15 -13.46
C PRO A 76 19.34 7.71 -13.07
N LEU A 77 19.71 7.69 -11.77
CA LEU A 77 21.02 8.11 -11.30
C LEU A 77 22.11 7.13 -11.78
N THR A 78 23.20 7.64 -12.33
CA THR A 78 24.31 6.87 -12.90
C THR A 78 25.65 7.07 -12.17
N ALA A 79 25.67 7.91 -11.12
CA ALA A 79 26.90 8.20 -10.37
C ALA A 79 27.46 6.95 -9.67
N ILE A 80 26.60 6.02 -9.25
CA ILE A 80 26.96 4.70 -8.74
C ILE A 80 26.78 3.70 -9.88
N ASN A 81 27.83 2.96 -10.23
CA ASN A 81 27.84 2.03 -11.35
C ASN A 81 28.85 0.89 -11.12
N ALA A 82 28.96 -0.04 -12.06
CA ALA A 82 29.84 -1.20 -11.94
C ALA A 82 31.34 -0.88 -11.73
N SER A 83 31.78 0.33 -12.07
CA SER A 83 33.20 0.71 -11.91
C SER A 83 33.51 1.26 -10.51
N ASN A 84 32.52 1.55 -9.66
CA ASN A 84 32.75 2.15 -8.36
C ASN A 84 31.87 1.59 -7.22
N ILE A 85 31.01 0.62 -7.50
CA ILE A 85 30.10 0.03 -6.51
C ILE A 85 30.84 -0.61 -5.33
N ASP A 86 32.00 -1.18 -5.55
CA ASP A 86 32.87 -1.79 -4.56
C ASP A 86 33.56 -0.79 -3.62
N THR A 87 33.52 0.50 -3.96
CA THR A 87 34.08 1.60 -3.14
C THR A 87 33.02 2.30 -2.28
N LEU A 88 31.76 1.85 -2.33
CA LEU A 88 30.70 2.44 -1.51
C LEU A 88 30.96 2.25 -0.01
N GLY A 89 30.78 3.34 0.75
CA GLY A 89 30.83 3.36 2.20
C GLY A 89 29.56 3.91 2.82
N LEU A 90 29.37 3.64 4.11
CA LEU A 90 28.26 4.20 4.89
C LEU A 90 28.44 5.71 5.07
N ALA A 91 27.51 6.51 4.57
CA ALA A 91 27.53 7.96 4.72
C ALA A 91 27.00 8.40 6.09
N TRP A 92 25.89 7.81 6.53
CA TRP A 92 25.25 8.06 7.82
C TRP A 92 24.29 6.94 8.19
N SER A 93 23.89 6.88 9.46
CA SER A 93 22.84 6.01 9.99
C SER A 93 21.98 6.77 10.99
N TYR A 94 20.72 6.38 11.13
CA TYR A 94 19.78 6.94 12.11
C TYR A 94 19.08 5.82 12.90
N GLU A 95 19.14 5.89 14.23
CA GLU A 95 18.54 4.91 15.13
C GLU A 95 17.03 5.17 15.30
N LEU A 96 16.17 4.24 14.83
CA LEU A 96 14.72 4.34 14.96
C LEU A 96 14.18 3.91 16.34
N ASN A 97 15.06 3.52 17.27
CA ASN A 97 14.73 3.12 18.66
C ASN A 97 13.65 2.03 18.75
N THR A 98 13.65 1.09 17.84
CA THR A 98 12.73 -0.06 17.81
C THR A 98 13.50 -1.35 17.51
N LYS A 99 12.98 -2.47 18.07
CA LYS A 99 13.42 -3.83 17.70
C LYS A 99 12.41 -4.57 16.85
N ARG A 100 11.32 -3.87 16.46
CA ARG A 100 10.27 -4.40 15.58
C ARG A 100 10.68 -4.27 14.11
N GLY A 101 10.01 -5.00 13.24
CA GLY A 101 10.22 -4.94 11.80
C GLY A 101 10.08 -3.53 11.22
N ILE A 102 10.97 -3.19 10.29
CA ILE A 102 10.95 -1.95 9.52
C ILE A 102 10.69 -2.33 8.07
N GLU A 103 9.53 -1.93 7.53
CA GLU A 103 9.09 -2.28 6.18
C GLU A 103 8.92 -1.04 5.27
N ALA A 104 9.18 0.16 5.80
CA ALA A 104 8.88 1.40 5.10
C ALA A 104 9.80 1.65 3.90
N THR A 105 9.20 2.04 2.77
CA THR A 105 9.89 2.77 1.71
C THR A 105 9.96 4.24 2.10
N SER A 106 11.16 4.81 2.12
CA SER A 106 11.37 6.22 2.40
C SER A 106 11.04 7.07 1.17
N ILE A 107 10.36 8.22 1.37
CA ILE A 107 10.14 9.26 0.36
C ILE A 107 11.23 10.31 0.52
N VAL A 108 11.87 10.70 -0.57
CA VAL A 108 12.91 11.74 -0.56
C VAL A 108 12.52 12.83 -1.52
N VAL A 109 12.34 14.04 -1.01
CA VAL A 109 11.97 15.21 -1.81
C VAL A 109 12.51 16.49 -1.17
N ASP A 110 13.05 17.40 -2.00
CA ASP A 110 13.60 18.69 -1.58
C ASP A 110 14.68 18.54 -0.47
N GLY A 111 15.47 17.45 -0.50
CA GLY A 111 16.52 17.17 0.47
C GLY A 111 16.04 16.60 1.81
N VAL A 112 14.75 16.35 1.98
CA VAL A 112 14.18 15.74 3.18
C VAL A 112 13.75 14.31 2.89
N MET A 113 14.14 13.36 3.79
CA MET A 113 13.68 12.00 3.80
C MET A 113 12.54 11.84 4.80
N TYR A 114 11.37 11.39 4.33
CA TYR A 114 10.21 11.03 5.14
C TYR A 114 10.08 9.51 5.18
N THR A 115 10.03 8.95 6.37
CA THR A 115 9.88 7.50 6.56
C THR A 115 9.00 7.19 7.76
N SER A 116 8.58 5.93 7.88
CA SER A 116 7.86 5.46 9.06
C SER A 116 8.58 4.28 9.72
N SER A 117 8.27 4.05 10.97
CA SER A 117 8.74 2.90 11.73
C SER A 117 7.58 2.14 12.36
N ALA A 118 7.88 1.11 13.15
CA ALA A 118 6.88 0.38 13.92
C ALA A 118 5.95 1.32 14.69
N TRP A 119 4.68 0.91 14.87
CA TRP A 119 3.62 1.71 15.51
C TRP A 119 3.22 2.95 14.71
N SER A 120 3.55 2.98 13.40
CA SER A 120 3.26 4.09 12.48
C SER A 120 3.88 5.43 12.91
N ILE A 121 5.01 5.39 13.62
CA ILE A 121 5.77 6.60 13.97
C ILE A 121 6.42 7.14 12.70
N VAL A 122 6.21 8.43 12.40
CA VAL A 122 6.76 9.11 11.23
C VAL A 122 8.00 9.90 11.62
N HIS A 123 9.01 9.87 10.75
CA HIS A 123 10.27 10.59 10.92
C HIS A 123 10.58 11.42 9.67
N ALA A 124 11.10 12.63 9.86
CA ALA A 124 11.73 13.43 8.81
C ALA A 124 13.20 13.64 9.14
N LEU A 125 14.05 13.34 8.19
CA LEU A 125 15.51 13.43 8.30
C LEU A 125 16.07 14.27 7.16
N ASP A 126 17.17 14.99 7.40
CA ASP A 126 17.97 15.54 6.31
C ASP A 126 18.56 14.40 5.49
N ALA A 127 18.19 14.30 4.21
CA ALA A 127 18.53 13.16 3.37
C ALA A 127 20.05 13.01 3.12
N ARG A 128 20.82 14.10 3.24
CA ARG A 128 22.27 14.11 3.01
C ARG A 128 23.07 13.72 4.25
N THR A 129 22.59 14.10 5.43
CA THR A 129 23.37 13.99 6.68
C THR A 129 22.78 12.99 7.68
N GLY A 130 21.52 12.56 7.50
CA GLY A 130 20.78 11.77 8.46
C GLY A 130 20.34 12.54 9.70
N ALA A 131 20.53 13.87 9.74
CA ALA A 131 20.14 14.68 10.89
C ALA A 131 18.62 14.65 11.09
N HIS A 132 18.20 14.44 12.33
CA HIS A 132 16.78 14.42 12.70
C HIS A 132 16.19 15.84 12.57
N LEU A 133 15.06 15.96 11.85
CA LEU A 133 14.32 17.22 11.71
C LEU A 133 13.11 17.22 12.64
N TRP A 134 12.24 16.21 12.55
CA TRP A 134 11.10 16.03 13.42
C TRP A 134 10.61 14.56 13.41
N SER A 135 9.84 14.18 14.44
CA SER A 135 9.12 12.92 14.49
C SER A 135 7.70 13.13 15.02
N PHE A 136 6.77 12.31 14.54
CA PHE A 136 5.39 12.27 15.00
C PHE A 136 5.03 10.85 15.45
N ASP A 137 4.60 10.68 16.70
CA ASP A 137 4.10 9.43 17.27
C ASP A 137 2.57 9.50 17.40
N PRO A 138 1.81 8.70 16.62
CA PRO A 138 0.34 8.71 16.66
C PRO A 138 -0.26 8.11 17.93
N LYS A 139 0.57 7.62 18.88
CA LYS A 139 0.14 7.06 20.17
C LYS A 139 -0.85 5.90 20.03
N VAL A 140 -0.53 4.96 19.16
CA VAL A 140 -1.32 3.72 19.00
C VAL A 140 -1.34 2.93 20.30
N ALA A 141 -2.54 2.52 20.72
CA ALA A 141 -2.72 1.65 21.90
C ALA A 141 -2.02 0.29 21.69
N LYS A 142 -1.31 -0.18 22.72
CA LYS A 142 -0.43 -1.36 22.59
C LYS A 142 -1.20 -2.67 22.38
N ASP A 143 -2.43 -2.76 22.85
CA ASP A 143 -3.34 -3.89 22.66
C ASP A 143 -3.76 -4.05 21.19
N LYS A 144 -3.64 -2.99 20.36
CA LYS A 144 -3.90 -3.07 18.92
C LYS A 144 -3.05 -4.14 18.23
N SER A 145 -1.86 -4.45 18.75
CA SER A 145 -1.00 -5.52 18.24
C SER A 145 -1.65 -6.91 18.25
N LEU A 146 -2.68 -7.12 19.06
CA LEU A 146 -3.44 -8.38 19.09
C LEU A 146 -4.27 -8.61 17.81
N HIS A 147 -4.54 -7.55 17.06
CA HIS A 147 -5.32 -7.59 15.82
C HIS A 147 -4.48 -7.30 14.57
N THR A 148 -3.18 -7.62 14.64
CA THR A 148 -2.24 -7.46 13.52
C THR A 148 -1.57 -8.80 13.23
N CYS A 149 -1.71 -9.29 12.00
CA CYS A 149 -1.16 -10.60 11.61
C CYS A 149 0.38 -10.64 11.63
N CYS A 150 1.02 -9.51 11.33
CA CYS A 150 2.38 -9.48 10.82
C CYS A 150 3.23 -8.42 11.55
N ASP A 151 3.07 -8.31 12.89
CA ASP A 151 3.66 -7.29 13.74
C ASP A 151 3.07 -5.88 13.51
N VAL A 152 3.57 -4.90 14.25
CA VAL A 152 3.11 -3.50 14.26
C VAL A 152 3.82 -2.66 13.21
N VAL A 153 3.96 -3.21 12.01
CA VAL A 153 4.70 -2.64 10.88
C VAL A 153 3.94 -1.49 10.22
N ASN A 154 4.69 -0.66 9.49
CA ASN A 154 4.16 0.37 8.60
C ASN A 154 5.05 0.47 7.36
N ARG A 155 4.45 0.46 6.15
CA ARG A 155 5.18 0.38 4.88
C ARG A 155 5.57 1.71 4.29
N GLY A 156 5.23 2.84 4.95
CA GLY A 156 5.68 4.15 4.53
C GLY A 156 4.59 5.22 4.55
N VAL A 157 4.95 6.34 4.00
CA VAL A 157 4.14 7.57 3.94
C VAL A 157 3.94 8.00 2.49
N ALA A 158 2.99 8.89 2.25
CA ALA A 158 2.89 9.64 1.00
C ALA A 158 3.12 11.13 1.26
N VAL A 159 3.57 11.85 0.23
CA VAL A 159 3.86 13.29 0.30
C VAL A 159 3.09 14.01 -0.80
N TRP A 160 2.42 15.11 -0.46
CA TRP A 160 1.67 15.91 -1.43
C TRP A 160 1.42 17.32 -0.92
N GLN A 161 1.77 18.34 -1.73
CA GLN A 161 1.51 19.75 -1.48
C GLN A 161 1.85 20.20 -0.04
N GLY A 162 3.08 19.89 0.40
CA GLY A 162 3.59 20.29 1.72
C GLY A 162 3.01 19.47 2.89
N ARG A 163 2.40 18.32 2.62
CA ARG A 163 1.86 17.42 3.63
C ARG A 163 2.45 16.02 3.53
N VAL A 164 2.55 15.36 4.68
CA VAL A 164 2.90 13.94 4.80
C VAL A 164 1.68 13.18 5.30
N PHE A 165 1.30 12.12 4.59
CA PHE A 165 0.15 11.27 4.95
C PHE A 165 0.63 9.92 5.43
N VAL A 166 0.03 9.44 6.52
CA VAL A 166 0.31 8.12 7.08
C VAL A 166 -0.98 7.39 7.43
N GLY A 167 -1.08 6.12 6.99
CA GLY A 167 -2.08 5.18 7.50
C GLY A 167 -1.59 4.62 8.82
N VAL A 168 -2.39 4.75 9.87
CA VAL A 168 -2.01 4.35 11.23
C VAL A 168 -2.57 2.97 11.53
N LEU A 169 -1.80 2.17 12.27
CA LEU A 169 -2.11 0.77 12.59
C LEU A 169 -3.52 0.57 13.19
N ASP A 170 -4.04 1.55 13.90
CA ASP A 170 -5.38 1.54 14.51
C ASP A 170 -6.49 2.00 13.57
N GLY A 171 -6.19 2.25 12.29
CA GLY A 171 -7.16 2.58 11.26
C GLY A 171 -7.42 4.06 11.07
N ARG A 172 -6.61 4.93 11.66
CA ARG A 172 -6.64 6.37 11.35
C ARG A 172 -5.84 6.67 10.09
N LEU A 173 -6.25 7.68 9.34
CA LEU A 173 -5.47 8.34 8.32
C LEU A 173 -5.13 9.74 8.80
N ILE A 174 -3.85 10.10 8.80
CA ILE A 174 -3.33 11.33 9.37
C ILE A 174 -2.58 12.13 8.30
N ALA A 175 -2.80 13.44 8.25
CA ALA A 175 -2.00 14.39 7.51
C ALA A 175 -1.17 15.26 8.46
N LEU A 176 0.12 15.36 8.19
CA LEU A 176 1.08 16.18 8.90
C LEU A 176 1.60 17.29 8.00
N ASP A 177 1.94 18.42 8.56
CA ASP A 177 2.71 19.46 7.88
C ASP A 177 4.14 18.94 7.62
N ALA A 178 4.57 18.95 6.37
CA ALA A 178 5.83 18.34 5.96
C ALA A 178 7.07 19.04 6.54
N ALA A 179 7.00 20.33 6.81
CA ALA A 179 8.11 21.11 7.36
C ALA A 179 8.27 20.91 8.88
N THR A 180 7.16 20.69 9.60
CA THR A 180 7.15 20.77 11.08
C THR A 180 6.71 19.48 11.77
N GLY A 181 6.10 18.51 11.05
CA GLY A 181 5.52 17.31 11.61
C GLY A 181 4.25 17.56 12.43
N LYS A 182 3.69 18.77 12.42
CA LYS A 182 2.45 19.07 13.15
C LYS A 182 1.24 18.45 12.49
N LEU A 183 0.31 17.98 13.30
CA LEU A 183 -0.98 17.46 12.85
C LEU A 183 -1.76 18.55 12.08
N VAL A 184 -2.19 18.25 10.86
CA VAL A 184 -3.07 19.09 10.04
C VAL A 184 -4.52 18.61 10.18
N TRP A 185 -4.74 17.31 9.93
CA TRP A 185 -6.03 16.66 10.14
C TRP A 185 -5.84 15.16 10.42
N GLU A 186 -6.84 14.55 11.01
CA GLU A 186 -6.93 13.13 11.32
C GLU A 186 -8.36 12.65 11.11
N VAL A 187 -8.53 11.48 10.47
CA VAL A 187 -9.84 10.85 10.27
C VAL A 187 -9.76 9.34 10.56
N ALA A 188 -10.85 8.79 11.13
CA ALA A 188 -11.00 7.35 11.22
C ALA A 188 -11.47 6.79 9.87
N THR A 189 -10.75 5.79 9.34
CA THR A 189 -11.10 5.13 8.07
C THR A 189 -11.93 3.87 8.28
N ILE A 190 -12.01 3.38 9.52
CA ILE A 190 -12.64 2.12 9.93
C ILE A 190 -13.51 2.33 11.16
N ASP A 191 -14.38 1.35 11.45
CA ASP A 191 -14.98 1.23 12.78
C ASP A 191 -13.94 0.70 13.77
N SER A 192 -13.60 1.49 14.79
CA SER A 192 -12.59 1.14 15.80
C SER A 192 -12.96 -0.08 16.66
N ASN A 193 -14.25 -0.47 16.68
CA ASN A 193 -14.72 -1.66 17.40
C ASN A 193 -14.46 -2.95 16.65
N LEU A 194 -14.09 -2.87 15.36
CA LEU A 194 -13.77 -4.01 14.51
C LEU A 194 -12.25 -4.21 14.42
N PRO A 195 -11.79 -5.46 14.22
CA PRO A 195 -10.38 -5.80 14.24
C PRO A 195 -9.63 -5.45 12.92
N TYR A 196 -9.94 -4.29 12.35
CA TYR A 196 -9.20 -3.75 11.21
C TYR A 196 -7.82 -3.24 11.61
N SER A 197 -6.91 -3.25 10.68
CA SER A 197 -5.60 -2.58 10.81
C SER A 197 -5.21 -1.89 9.52
N ILE A 198 -4.24 -0.99 9.57
CA ILE A 198 -3.59 -0.41 8.38
C ILE A 198 -2.08 -0.57 8.54
N THR A 199 -1.45 -1.25 7.59
CA THR A 199 0.01 -1.43 7.52
C THR A 199 0.59 -0.89 6.21
N GLY A 200 -0.26 -0.67 5.19
CA GLY A 200 0.13 -0.19 3.87
C GLY A 200 0.51 1.29 3.83
N ALA A 201 1.35 1.64 2.88
CA ALA A 201 1.64 3.03 2.57
C ALA A 201 0.51 3.63 1.72
N PRO A 202 0.02 4.83 2.04
CA PRO A 202 -0.97 5.50 1.20
C PRO A 202 -0.37 5.90 -0.16
N ARG A 203 -1.24 6.11 -1.15
CA ARG A 203 -0.88 6.75 -2.43
C ARG A 203 -1.67 8.05 -2.59
N VAL A 204 -1.13 9.03 -3.30
CA VAL A 204 -1.89 10.24 -3.64
C VAL A 204 -2.07 10.34 -5.14
N VAL A 205 -3.33 10.35 -5.57
CA VAL A 205 -3.73 10.46 -6.97
C VAL A 205 -4.79 11.55 -7.11
N LYS A 206 -4.56 12.52 -7.99
CA LYS A 206 -5.52 13.59 -8.32
C LYS A 206 -6.07 14.31 -7.07
N GLY A 207 -5.18 14.57 -6.08
CA GLY A 207 -5.58 15.25 -4.85
C GLY A 207 -6.41 14.41 -3.85
N LYS A 208 -6.38 13.09 -4.00
CA LYS A 208 -7.00 12.13 -3.08
C LYS A 208 -5.96 11.20 -2.49
N VAL A 209 -6.00 10.99 -1.18
CA VAL A 209 -5.19 10.00 -0.47
C VAL A 209 -5.92 8.68 -0.51
N LEU A 210 -5.30 7.68 -1.12
CA LEU A 210 -5.84 6.33 -1.24
C LEU A 210 -5.27 5.45 -0.14
N ILE A 211 -6.13 4.69 0.54
CA ILE A 211 -5.74 3.76 1.58
C ILE A 211 -6.73 2.59 1.65
N GLY A 212 -6.22 1.37 1.78
CA GLY A 212 -7.00 0.18 2.05
C GLY A 212 -6.89 -0.24 3.51
N ASN A 213 -7.21 -1.49 3.80
CA ASN A 213 -7.17 -2.07 5.14
C ASN A 213 -6.50 -3.44 5.17
N GLY A 214 -6.06 -3.86 6.36
CA GLY A 214 -5.68 -5.20 6.74
C GLY A 214 -6.67 -5.79 7.75
N GLY A 215 -6.42 -7.04 8.17
CA GLY A 215 -7.21 -7.72 9.20
C GLY A 215 -8.09 -8.86 8.67
N ALA A 216 -7.87 -9.35 7.45
CA ALA A 216 -8.66 -10.44 6.86
C ALA A 216 -8.83 -11.63 7.83
N GLU A 217 -7.75 -12.10 8.44
CA GLU A 217 -7.72 -13.25 9.35
C GLU A 217 -8.55 -13.07 10.61
N PHE A 218 -8.88 -11.81 10.95
CA PHE A 218 -9.68 -11.46 12.14
C PHE A 218 -11.17 -11.28 11.82
N GLY A 219 -11.58 -11.53 10.57
CA GLY A 219 -12.98 -11.49 10.15
C GLY A 219 -13.46 -10.10 9.75
N VAL A 220 -12.69 -9.37 8.95
CA VAL A 220 -13.09 -8.07 8.41
C VAL A 220 -13.38 -8.12 6.91
N ARG A 221 -14.17 -7.16 6.44
CA ARG A 221 -14.51 -6.94 5.04
C ARG A 221 -13.51 -5.99 4.39
N GLY A 222 -12.90 -6.38 3.27
CA GLY A 222 -11.92 -5.59 2.54
C GLY A 222 -12.52 -4.40 1.79
N PHE A 223 -11.73 -3.34 1.69
CA PHE A 223 -12.06 -2.14 0.91
C PHE A 223 -10.80 -1.33 0.57
N ILE A 224 -10.95 -0.41 -0.39
CA ILE A 224 -10.11 0.77 -0.58
C ILE A 224 -10.96 2.02 -0.47
N SER A 225 -10.40 3.10 0.06
CA SER A 225 -11.06 4.39 0.16
C SER A 225 -10.16 5.52 -0.29
N ALA A 226 -10.76 6.57 -0.81
CA ALA A 226 -10.10 7.82 -1.17
C ALA A 226 -10.58 8.96 -0.26
N TYR A 227 -9.63 9.77 0.20
CA TYR A 227 -9.87 10.91 1.09
C TYR A 227 -9.29 12.18 0.46
N ASN A 228 -10.01 13.29 0.54
CA ASN A 228 -9.52 14.57 0.02
C ASN A 228 -8.28 15.03 0.80
N VAL A 229 -7.20 15.37 0.10
CA VAL A 229 -5.95 15.83 0.72
C VAL A 229 -6.15 17.09 1.57
N ALA A 230 -7.17 17.92 1.26
CA ALA A 230 -7.40 19.20 1.90
C ALA A 230 -7.86 19.06 3.37
N ASP A 231 -8.77 18.14 3.65
CA ASP A 231 -9.49 18.06 4.91
C ASP A 231 -9.73 16.64 5.44
N GLY A 232 -9.31 15.61 4.68
CA GLY A 232 -9.51 14.21 5.07
C GLY A 232 -10.96 13.71 4.90
N SER A 233 -11.86 14.48 4.29
CA SER A 233 -13.22 14.00 3.99
C SER A 233 -13.16 12.84 2.98
N MET A 234 -13.94 11.79 3.23
CA MET A 234 -14.01 10.62 2.35
C MET A 234 -14.69 11.00 1.03
N ALA A 235 -13.97 10.81 -0.09
CA ALA A 235 -14.51 11.04 -1.43
C ALA A 235 -15.31 9.83 -1.93
N TRP A 236 -14.76 8.63 -1.77
CA TRP A 236 -15.41 7.38 -2.15
C TRP A 236 -14.80 6.19 -1.41
N ARG A 237 -15.53 5.05 -1.42
CA ARG A 237 -15.08 3.73 -0.98
C ARG A 237 -15.54 2.67 -1.96
N PHE A 238 -14.63 1.76 -2.32
CA PHE A 238 -14.91 0.55 -3.06
C PHE A 238 -14.68 -0.67 -2.16
N TYR A 239 -15.72 -1.47 -1.93
CA TYR A 239 -15.59 -2.75 -1.24
C TYR A 239 -15.08 -3.82 -2.20
N THR A 240 -14.25 -4.71 -1.72
CA THR A 240 -13.63 -5.82 -2.49
C THR A 240 -14.32 -7.16 -2.24
N VAL A 241 -15.25 -7.20 -1.30
CA VAL A 241 -16.07 -8.36 -0.96
C VAL A 241 -17.52 -7.88 -0.80
N PRO A 242 -18.50 -8.60 -1.36
CA PRO A 242 -19.91 -8.22 -1.22
C PRO A 242 -20.39 -8.34 0.23
N GLY A 243 -21.34 -7.49 0.62
CA GLY A 243 -21.99 -7.50 1.93
C GLY A 243 -23.05 -8.60 2.06
N ASN A 244 -23.87 -8.51 3.13
CA ASN A 244 -25.01 -9.39 3.33
C ASN A 244 -26.10 -9.12 2.26
N PRO A 245 -26.48 -10.13 1.44
CA PRO A 245 -27.50 -9.97 0.39
C PRO A 245 -28.85 -9.48 0.90
N GLU A 246 -29.20 -9.76 2.16
CA GLU A 246 -30.48 -9.34 2.75
C GLU A 246 -30.59 -7.80 2.88
N HIS A 247 -29.44 -7.11 2.93
CA HIS A 247 -29.39 -5.64 3.04
C HIS A 247 -29.25 -4.95 1.66
N GLY A 248 -29.19 -5.75 0.56
CA GLY A 248 -28.85 -5.27 -0.76
C GLY A 248 -27.34 -5.01 -0.92
N PHE A 249 -26.94 -4.55 -2.10
CA PHE A 249 -25.55 -4.27 -2.42
C PHE A 249 -25.36 -2.78 -2.72
N GLU A 250 -24.16 -2.29 -2.46
CA GLU A 250 -23.79 -0.88 -2.66
C GLU A 250 -23.90 -0.43 -4.12
N ASN A 251 -23.68 -1.37 -5.05
CA ASN A 251 -23.72 -1.13 -6.51
C ASN A 251 -23.82 -2.47 -7.28
N GLU A 252 -23.99 -2.39 -8.60
CA GLU A 252 -24.09 -3.54 -9.50
C GLU A 252 -22.82 -4.42 -9.48
N THR A 253 -21.65 -3.84 -9.27
CA THR A 253 -20.38 -4.58 -9.17
C THR A 253 -20.37 -5.50 -7.95
N MET A 254 -20.88 -5.04 -6.81
CA MET A 254 -21.01 -5.89 -5.62
C MET A 254 -22.10 -6.95 -5.78
N ALA A 255 -23.18 -6.67 -6.50
CA ALA A 255 -24.19 -7.66 -6.86
C ALA A 255 -23.58 -8.75 -7.76
N MET A 256 -22.86 -8.37 -8.83
CA MET A 256 -22.12 -9.31 -9.68
C MET A 256 -21.11 -10.16 -8.89
N ALA A 257 -20.35 -9.54 -7.99
CA ALA A 257 -19.38 -10.28 -7.15
C ALA A 257 -20.10 -11.31 -6.25
N ALA A 258 -21.26 -10.97 -5.69
CA ALA A 258 -22.03 -11.85 -4.81
C ALA A 258 -22.48 -13.16 -5.48
N ASP A 259 -22.71 -13.14 -6.81
CA ASP A 259 -23.06 -14.34 -7.59
C ASP A 259 -21.94 -15.39 -7.61
N THR A 260 -20.71 -15.01 -7.20
CA THR A 260 -19.55 -15.89 -7.11
C THR A 260 -19.30 -16.43 -5.71
N TRP A 261 -20.17 -16.12 -4.75
CA TRP A 261 -20.07 -16.53 -3.37
C TRP A 261 -21.22 -17.47 -2.97
N ASN A 262 -20.97 -18.33 -1.97
CA ASN A 262 -21.98 -19.22 -1.40
C ASN A 262 -21.90 -19.22 0.13
N GLY A 263 -23.04 -19.47 0.80
CA GLY A 263 -23.11 -19.48 2.26
C GLY A 263 -23.22 -18.09 2.87
N THR A 264 -22.74 -17.92 4.09
CA THR A 264 -22.88 -16.70 4.90
C THR A 264 -21.54 -16.01 5.16
N TRP A 265 -20.73 -15.81 4.09
CA TRP A 265 -19.36 -15.26 4.17
C TRP A 265 -19.28 -13.92 4.92
N TRP A 266 -20.34 -13.12 4.86
CA TRP A 266 -20.42 -11.81 5.52
C TRP A 266 -20.38 -11.89 7.04
N GLU A 267 -20.80 -13.02 7.64
CA GLU A 267 -20.71 -13.24 9.09
C GLU A 267 -19.26 -13.37 9.57
N MET A 268 -18.36 -13.75 8.66
CA MET A 268 -16.93 -13.92 8.89
C MET A 268 -16.10 -12.84 8.19
N GLY A 269 -16.75 -11.75 7.70
CA GLY A 269 -16.14 -10.63 7.01
C GLY A 269 -15.73 -10.89 5.57
N GLY A 270 -15.44 -12.13 5.20
CA GLY A 270 -15.05 -12.55 3.84
C GLY A 270 -13.62 -12.22 3.43
N GLY A 271 -12.91 -11.31 4.09
CA GLY A 271 -11.52 -10.92 3.80
C GLY A 271 -11.40 -9.91 2.65
N GLY A 272 -10.48 -10.15 1.71
CA GLY A 272 -10.28 -9.32 0.51
C GLY A 272 -9.64 -7.96 0.78
N THR A 273 -8.80 -7.85 1.79
CA THR A 273 -8.20 -6.58 2.22
C THR A 273 -7.19 -6.03 1.21
N VAL A 274 -7.18 -4.71 0.99
CA VAL A 274 -6.22 -4.00 0.14
C VAL A 274 -5.12 -3.45 1.03
N TRP A 275 -4.15 -4.30 1.39
CA TRP A 275 -3.18 -3.96 2.42
C TRP A 275 -1.85 -3.41 1.88
N ASP A 276 -1.60 -3.42 0.56
CA ASP A 276 -0.35 -2.88 -0.01
C ASP A 276 -0.51 -2.31 -1.42
N ALA A 277 -0.44 -3.11 -2.49
CA ALA A 277 -0.18 -2.68 -3.85
C ALA A 277 -1.25 -1.75 -4.46
N MET A 278 -0.78 -0.63 -5.00
CA MET A 278 -1.54 0.30 -5.83
C MET A 278 -0.62 0.92 -6.88
N ALA A 279 -1.10 1.06 -8.11
CA ALA A 279 -0.43 1.79 -9.18
C ALA A 279 -1.44 2.65 -9.94
N TYR A 280 -1.01 3.77 -10.50
CA TYR A 280 -1.88 4.68 -11.25
C TYR A 280 -1.33 4.92 -12.65
N ASP A 281 -2.18 4.81 -13.65
CA ASP A 281 -1.85 5.20 -15.02
C ASP A 281 -2.52 6.55 -15.34
N PRO A 282 -1.76 7.65 -15.45
CA PRO A 282 -2.32 8.97 -15.76
C PRO A 282 -2.82 9.09 -17.21
N GLU A 283 -2.36 8.24 -18.13
CA GLU A 283 -2.78 8.27 -19.52
C GLU A 283 -4.14 7.59 -19.72
N LEU A 284 -4.36 6.44 -19.06
CA LEU A 284 -5.63 5.71 -19.11
C LEU A 284 -6.63 6.19 -18.05
N ASP A 285 -6.16 7.01 -17.10
CA ASP A 285 -6.89 7.44 -15.90
C ASP A 285 -7.47 6.23 -15.14
N LEU A 286 -6.59 5.23 -14.86
CA LEU A 286 -6.91 4.01 -14.17
C LEU A 286 -6.04 3.82 -12.94
N LEU A 287 -6.70 3.51 -11.81
CA LEU A 287 -6.08 3.06 -10.57
C LEU A 287 -6.16 1.54 -10.50
N TYR A 288 -5.02 0.88 -10.34
CA TYR A 288 -4.94 -0.57 -10.13
C TYR A 288 -4.67 -0.87 -8.67
N ILE A 289 -5.41 -1.82 -8.11
CA ILE A 289 -5.24 -2.28 -6.74
C ILE A 289 -5.10 -3.79 -6.69
N GLY A 290 -4.32 -4.28 -5.73
CA GLY A 290 -4.23 -5.69 -5.42
C GLY A 290 -5.14 -6.06 -4.25
N VAL A 291 -5.90 -7.14 -4.38
CA VAL A 291 -6.85 -7.62 -3.39
C VAL A 291 -6.32 -8.87 -2.69
N GLY A 292 -6.53 -8.94 -1.39
CA GLY A 292 -6.02 -9.98 -0.51
C GLY A 292 -6.83 -11.28 -0.51
N ASN A 293 -6.46 -12.13 0.43
CA ASN A 293 -7.01 -13.47 0.69
C ASN A 293 -8.41 -13.44 1.30
N GLY A 294 -9.05 -14.60 1.32
CA GLY A 294 -10.33 -14.82 1.97
C GLY A 294 -10.25 -15.02 3.49
N SER A 295 -11.37 -14.82 4.17
CA SER A 295 -11.54 -15.12 5.60
C SER A 295 -12.80 -15.95 5.82
N PRO A 296 -12.64 -17.17 6.42
CA PRO A 296 -11.41 -17.92 6.69
C PRO A 296 -10.62 -18.25 5.42
N TRP A 297 -9.34 -18.67 5.56
CA TRP A 297 -8.57 -19.10 4.38
C TRP A 297 -9.20 -20.30 3.69
N ASN A 298 -9.66 -21.30 4.49
CA ASN A 298 -10.30 -22.50 3.95
C ASN A 298 -11.57 -22.13 3.16
N HIS A 299 -11.49 -22.30 1.85
CA HIS A 299 -12.57 -21.98 0.91
C HIS A 299 -13.89 -22.71 1.22
N ARG A 300 -13.84 -23.99 1.66
CA ARG A 300 -15.03 -24.77 1.98
C ARG A 300 -15.79 -24.22 3.20
N LEU A 301 -15.09 -23.58 4.14
CA LEU A 301 -15.71 -22.95 5.30
C LEU A 301 -16.30 -21.59 4.94
N ARG A 302 -15.60 -20.83 4.11
CA ARG A 302 -16.00 -19.49 3.68
C ARG A 302 -17.14 -19.51 2.66
N SER A 303 -17.08 -20.45 1.73
CA SER A 303 -18.00 -20.57 0.59
C SER A 303 -18.32 -22.05 0.32
N PRO A 304 -19.14 -22.72 1.16
CA PRO A 304 -19.33 -24.17 1.15
C PRO A 304 -19.91 -24.70 -0.17
N GLY A 305 -20.60 -23.87 -0.94
CA GLY A 305 -21.09 -24.18 -2.29
C GLY A 305 -20.05 -23.97 -3.40
N GLY A 306 -18.81 -23.54 -3.07
CA GLY A 306 -17.79 -23.18 -4.05
C GLY A 306 -17.93 -21.75 -4.56
N GLY A 307 -17.45 -21.49 -5.78
CA GLY A 307 -17.45 -20.20 -6.45
C GLY A 307 -16.10 -19.50 -6.37
N ASP A 308 -15.91 -18.51 -7.22
CA ASP A 308 -14.62 -17.83 -7.39
C ASP A 308 -14.32 -16.81 -6.28
N ASN A 309 -15.36 -16.37 -5.55
CA ASN A 309 -15.30 -15.40 -4.47
C ASN A 309 -14.67 -14.04 -4.88
N LEU A 310 -15.23 -13.38 -5.88
CA LEU A 310 -14.78 -12.06 -6.33
C LEU A 310 -14.94 -10.99 -5.21
N PHE A 311 -13.92 -10.14 -4.97
CA PHE A 311 -12.67 -10.01 -5.75
C PHE A 311 -11.45 -10.53 -4.98
N LEU A 312 -11.53 -11.63 -4.26
CA LEU A 312 -10.35 -12.19 -3.59
C LEU A 312 -9.23 -12.45 -4.61
N SER A 313 -7.99 -12.25 -4.17
CA SER A 313 -6.79 -12.56 -4.97
C SER A 313 -6.83 -12.01 -6.39
N SER A 314 -7.31 -10.78 -6.54
CA SER A 314 -7.53 -10.12 -7.83
C SER A 314 -6.73 -8.84 -7.96
N ILE A 315 -6.39 -8.50 -9.19
CA ILE A 315 -6.02 -7.15 -9.59
C ILE A 315 -7.31 -6.48 -10.07
N VAL A 316 -7.64 -5.31 -9.54
CA VAL A 316 -8.87 -4.58 -9.90
C VAL A 316 -8.49 -3.19 -10.39
N ALA A 317 -9.07 -2.79 -11.53
CA ALA A 317 -8.95 -1.44 -12.07
C ALA A 317 -10.18 -0.60 -11.72
N LEU A 318 -9.92 0.62 -11.22
CA LEU A 318 -10.94 1.56 -10.76
C LEU A 318 -10.73 2.94 -11.41
N ARG A 319 -11.78 3.73 -11.51
CA ARG A 319 -11.67 5.16 -11.80
C ARG A 319 -11.20 5.90 -10.54
N PRO A 320 -10.08 6.65 -10.59
CA PRO A 320 -9.51 7.27 -9.38
C PRO A 320 -10.39 8.38 -8.78
N ASP A 321 -11.25 9.01 -9.59
CA ASP A 321 -12.13 10.10 -9.14
C ASP A 321 -13.36 9.60 -8.37
N SER A 322 -13.91 8.44 -8.74
CA SER A 322 -15.18 7.93 -8.23
C SER A 322 -15.09 6.59 -7.49
N GLY A 323 -13.99 5.83 -7.69
CA GLY A 323 -13.89 4.45 -7.22
C GLY A 323 -14.71 3.46 -8.06
N GLU A 324 -15.23 3.90 -9.23
CA GLU A 324 -16.01 3.06 -10.13
C GLU A 324 -15.14 1.93 -10.69
N TYR A 325 -15.70 0.70 -10.66
CA TYR A 325 -15.08 -0.49 -11.24
C TYR A 325 -14.98 -0.40 -12.75
N VAL A 326 -13.83 -0.87 -13.30
CA VAL A 326 -13.60 -0.94 -14.75
C VAL A 326 -13.41 -2.37 -15.22
N TRP A 327 -12.42 -3.08 -14.65
CA TRP A 327 -12.14 -4.49 -14.93
C TRP A 327 -11.41 -5.15 -13.75
N HIS A 328 -11.36 -6.48 -13.77
CA HIS A 328 -10.52 -7.25 -12.84
C HIS A 328 -9.87 -8.44 -13.54
N TYR A 329 -8.77 -8.91 -12.97
CA TYR A 329 -8.15 -10.19 -13.28
C TYR A 329 -7.91 -10.95 -11.98
N GLN A 330 -8.50 -12.14 -11.83
CA GLN A 330 -8.37 -12.94 -10.63
C GLN A 330 -7.22 -13.95 -10.79
N THR A 331 -6.14 -13.76 -10.02
CA THR A 331 -4.93 -14.59 -10.09
C THR A 331 -5.13 -15.98 -9.46
N THR A 332 -6.04 -16.09 -8.47
CA THR A 332 -6.31 -17.36 -7.75
C THR A 332 -7.80 -17.46 -7.44
N PRO A 333 -8.64 -17.95 -8.40
CA PRO A 333 -10.08 -18.13 -8.17
C PRO A 333 -10.36 -19.11 -7.03
N GLY A 334 -11.34 -18.80 -6.16
CA GLY A 334 -11.68 -19.63 -5.00
C GLY A 334 -10.48 -19.89 -4.09
N GLU A 335 -9.66 -18.89 -3.87
CA GLU A 335 -8.42 -18.90 -3.08
C GLU A 335 -8.61 -19.64 -1.74
N THR A 336 -7.59 -20.41 -1.28
CA THR A 336 -7.62 -21.19 -0.02
C THR A 336 -6.26 -21.29 0.68
N TRP A 337 -5.19 -20.73 0.11
CA TRP A 337 -3.79 -20.88 0.55
C TRP A 337 -3.20 -19.60 1.13
N ASP A 338 -4.01 -18.55 1.33
CA ASP A 338 -3.55 -17.19 1.59
C ASP A 338 -2.77 -16.57 0.41
N TYR A 339 -3.12 -16.96 -0.81
CA TYR A 339 -2.53 -16.38 -2.01
C TYR A 339 -3.20 -15.05 -2.34
N THR A 340 -2.51 -13.97 -2.03
CA THR A 340 -2.99 -12.61 -2.27
C THR A 340 -2.47 -12.07 -3.60
N ALA A 341 -3.17 -11.10 -4.20
CA ALA A 341 -2.70 -10.28 -5.30
C ALA A 341 -2.31 -8.87 -4.85
N THR A 342 -2.00 -8.69 -3.57
CA THR A 342 -1.60 -7.41 -2.97
C THR A 342 -0.10 -7.12 -3.10
N GLN A 343 0.66 -8.01 -3.75
CA GLN A 343 2.07 -7.82 -4.04
C GLN A 343 2.27 -6.67 -5.03
N HIS A 344 3.46 -6.10 -5.02
CA HIS A 344 3.81 -4.92 -5.80
C HIS A 344 3.36 -5.03 -7.27
N ILE A 345 2.73 -3.97 -7.79
CA ILE A 345 2.28 -3.82 -9.18
C ILE A 345 3.24 -2.86 -9.89
N ILE A 346 3.68 -3.22 -11.10
CA ILE A 346 4.53 -2.38 -11.95
C ILE A 346 3.82 -2.13 -13.28
N LEU A 347 3.82 -0.88 -13.73
CA LEU A 347 3.34 -0.50 -15.06
C LEU A 347 4.54 -0.23 -15.99
N ALA A 348 4.47 -0.75 -17.20
CA ALA A 348 5.47 -0.50 -18.24
C ALA A 348 4.85 -0.58 -19.64
N ASP A 349 5.59 -0.13 -20.64
CA ASP A 349 5.30 -0.42 -22.03
C ASP A 349 6.35 -1.43 -22.53
N LEU A 350 5.89 -2.56 -23.06
CA LEU A 350 6.73 -3.64 -23.54
C LEU A 350 6.50 -3.93 -25.02
N GLU A 351 7.56 -4.28 -25.75
CA GLU A 351 7.45 -4.81 -27.09
C GLU A 351 7.10 -6.30 -27.04
N LEU A 352 5.86 -6.64 -27.36
CA LEU A 352 5.36 -8.00 -27.42
C LEU A 352 4.81 -8.29 -28.82
N ASP A 353 5.34 -9.33 -29.48
CA ASP A 353 4.96 -9.74 -30.84
C ASP A 353 5.05 -8.60 -31.88
N GLY A 354 6.09 -7.74 -31.74
CA GLY A 354 6.33 -6.60 -32.62
C GLY A 354 5.36 -5.44 -32.45
N LYS A 355 4.68 -5.36 -31.29
CA LYS A 355 3.80 -4.25 -30.92
C LYS A 355 4.10 -3.75 -29.52
N THR A 356 4.13 -2.45 -29.35
CA THR A 356 4.18 -1.84 -28.03
C THR A 356 2.85 -2.08 -27.31
N ARG A 357 2.91 -2.73 -26.15
CA ARG A 357 1.75 -3.03 -25.29
C ARG A 357 1.89 -2.31 -23.96
N LYS A 358 0.81 -1.67 -23.53
CA LYS A 358 0.69 -1.11 -22.18
C LYS A 358 0.44 -2.25 -21.21
N VAL A 359 1.43 -2.57 -20.35
CA VAL A 359 1.33 -3.73 -19.48
C VAL A 359 1.28 -3.37 -18.00
N LEU A 360 0.60 -4.22 -17.25
CA LEU A 360 0.68 -4.35 -15.81
C LEU A 360 1.38 -5.66 -15.50
N MET A 361 2.41 -5.61 -14.65
CA MET A 361 3.20 -6.76 -14.24
C MET A 361 3.07 -7.01 -12.75
N GLN A 362 2.88 -8.27 -12.36
CA GLN A 362 2.81 -8.68 -10.95
C GLN A 362 3.34 -10.10 -10.76
N ALA A 363 4.09 -10.31 -9.67
CA ALA A 363 4.44 -11.62 -9.12
C ALA A 363 3.70 -11.81 -7.77
N PRO A 364 2.44 -12.26 -7.74
CA PRO A 364 1.72 -12.50 -6.50
C PRO A 364 2.24 -13.72 -5.73
N LYS A 365 1.70 -13.96 -4.54
CA LYS A 365 2.07 -15.09 -3.67
C LYS A 365 1.99 -16.45 -4.36
N ASN A 366 1.10 -16.62 -5.32
CA ASN A 366 0.78 -17.90 -5.96
C ASN A 366 1.90 -18.50 -6.83
N GLY A 367 2.98 -17.76 -7.08
CA GLY A 367 4.19 -18.24 -7.76
C GLY A 367 4.23 -18.04 -9.28
N PHE A 368 3.20 -17.45 -9.88
CA PHE A 368 3.21 -17.05 -11.29
C PHE A 368 3.56 -15.58 -11.45
N PHE A 369 4.29 -15.24 -12.52
CA PHE A 369 4.50 -13.87 -12.97
C PHE A 369 3.52 -13.53 -14.07
N TYR A 370 2.64 -12.59 -13.82
CA TYR A 370 1.58 -12.18 -14.75
C TYR A 370 1.98 -10.91 -15.52
N VAL A 371 1.70 -10.91 -16.82
CA VAL A 371 1.71 -9.72 -17.68
C VAL A 371 0.31 -9.56 -18.24
N LEU A 372 -0.35 -8.48 -17.86
CA LEU A 372 -1.71 -8.14 -18.31
C LEU A 372 -1.67 -6.92 -19.23
N ASP A 373 -2.55 -6.84 -20.21
CA ASP A 373 -2.87 -5.57 -20.87
C ASP A 373 -3.57 -4.67 -19.84
N ARG A 374 -2.95 -3.54 -19.49
CA ARG A 374 -3.48 -2.69 -18.43
C ARG A 374 -4.68 -1.85 -18.84
N THR A 375 -5.07 -1.90 -20.12
CA THR A 375 -6.25 -1.20 -20.62
C THR A 375 -7.55 -1.93 -20.28
N ASP A 376 -7.54 -3.28 -20.31
CA ASP A 376 -8.73 -4.10 -20.16
C ASP A 376 -8.58 -5.36 -19.28
N GLY A 377 -7.37 -5.60 -18.75
CA GLY A 377 -7.08 -6.74 -17.89
C GLY A 377 -6.83 -8.07 -18.63
N THR A 378 -6.74 -8.05 -19.97
CA THR A 378 -6.47 -9.26 -20.75
C THR A 378 -5.11 -9.85 -20.38
N LEU A 379 -5.07 -11.17 -20.10
CA LEU A 379 -3.82 -11.90 -19.87
C LEU A 379 -2.99 -11.98 -21.15
N LEU A 380 -1.78 -11.44 -21.12
CA LEU A 380 -0.82 -11.50 -22.23
C LEU A 380 0.15 -12.68 -22.08
N SER A 381 0.64 -12.89 -20.85
CA SER A 381 1.48 -14.04 -20.53
C SER A 381 1.48 -14.32 -19.02
N ALA A 382 1.71 -15.58 -18.66
CA ALA A 382 1.95 -16.00 -17.27
C ALA A 382 2.82 -17.24 -17.25
N ASN A 383 3.90 -17.22 -16.46
CA ASN A 383 4.71 -18.39 -16.20
C ASN A 383 5.17 -18.39 -14.74
N ASN A 384 5.53 -19.55 -14.21
CA ASN A 384 5.97 -19.64 -12.83
C ASN A 384 7.41 -19.16 -12.67
N TYR A 385 7.64 -18.23 -11.73
CA TYR A 385 8.98 -17.72 -11.37
C TYR A 385 9.64 -18.51 -10.22
N ILE A 386 8.91 -19.48 -9.68
CA ILE A 386 9.33 -20.34 -8.56
C ILE A 386 8.72 -21.74 -8.75
N ASN A 387 9.19 -22.73 -7.98
CA ASN A 387 8.55 -24.02 -7.92
C ASN A 387 7.10 -23.91 -7.39
N ILE A 388 6.14 -24.54 -8.07
CA ILE A 388 4.74 -24.57 -7.70
C ILE A 388 4.22 -26.01 -7.70
N THR A 389 3.33 -26.35 -6.75
CA THR A 389 2.70 -27.67 -6.67
C THR A 389 1.17 -27.61 -6.57
N TRP A 390 0.59 -26.41 -6.44
CA TRP A 390 -0.86 -26.19 -6.35
C TRP A 390 -1.53 -26.09 -7.73
N ALA A 391 -0.76 -25.78 -8.77
CA ALA A 391 -1.20 -25.69 -10.16
C ALA A 391 -0.07 -26.16 -11.09
N THR A 392 -0.38 -26.47 -12.34
CA THR A 392 0.60 -26.86 -13.35
C THR A 392 1.00 -25.70 -14.27
N HIS A 393 0.07 -24.82 -14.62
CA HIS A 393 0.25 -23.67 -15.50
C HIS A 393 -0.96 -22.75 -15.39
N VAL A 394 -0.90 -21.58 -16.03
CA VAL A 394 -2.08 -20.74 -16.30
C VAL A 394 -2.55 -21.03 -17.71
N ASP A 395 -3.80 -21.47 -17.86
CA ASP A 395 -4.42 -21.67 -19.17
C ASP A 395 -4.64 -20.31 -19.85
N MET A 396 -3.91 -20.07 -20.93
CA MET A 396 -3.94 -18.80 -21.65
C MET A 396 -5.29 -18.50 -22.34
N ALA A 397 -6.11 -19.51 -22.60
CA ALA A 397 -7.41 -19.32 -23.24
C ALA A 397 -8.48 -18.83 -22.24
N THR A 398 -8.35 -19.28 -20.98
CA THR A 398 -9.31 -18.92 -19.92
C THR A 398 -8.75 -17.91 -18.91
N GLY A 399 -7.44 -17.71 -18.89
CA GLY A 399 -6.74 -16.91 -17.88
C GLY A 399 -6.71 -17.55 -16.49
N ARG A 400 -7.04 -18.83 -16.35
CA ARG A 400 -7.19 -19.50 -15.05
C ARG A 400 -6.04 -20.49 -14.78
N PRO A 401 -5.56 -20.60 -13.54
CA PRO A 401 -4.62 -21.64 -13.16
C PRO A 401 -5.23 -23.05 -13.36
N ALA A 402 -4.49 -23.96 -13.97
CA ALA A 402 -4.82 -25.39 -14.06
C ALA A 402 -4.43 -26.07 -12.73
N GLU A 403 -5.34 -26.06 -11.78
CA GLU A 403 -5.09 -26.49 -10.40
C GLU A 403 -4.83 -27.99 -10.25
N VAL A 404 -3.99 -28.34 -9.28
CA VAL A 404 -3.85 -29.70 -8.75
C VAL A 404 -4.90 -29.88 -7.66
N ARG A 405 -5.87 -30.79 -7.91
CA ARG A 405 -7.04 -30.96 -7.03
C ARG A 405 -6.65 -31.28 -5.58
N GLU A 406 -5.64 -32.12 -5.39
CA GLU A 406 -5.14 -32.57 -4.10
C GLU A 406 -4.58 -31.40 -3.27
N ALA A 407 -4.05 -30.36 -3.92
CA ALA A 407 -3.52 -29.18 -3.26
C ALA A 407 -4.61 -28.37 -2.52
N ARG A 408 -5.89 -28.56 -2.86
CA ARG A 408 -7.01 -27.97 -2.11
C ARG A 408 -7.30 -28.65 -0.78
N PHE A 409 -6.59 -29.72 -0.43
CA PHE A 409 -6.69 -30.49 0.84
C PHE A 409 -8.15 -30.81 1.24
N TYR A 410 -9.03 -31.02 0.26
CA TYR A 410 -10.45 -31.27 0.46
C TYR A 410 -10.77 -32.69 0.97
N ASP A 411 -9.86 -33.63 0.78
CA ASP A 411 -10.04 -35.02 1.16
C ASP A 411 -9.53 -35.33 2.58
N ASP A 412 -9.50 -34.33 3.46
CA ASP A 412 -9.01 -34.36 4.85
C ASP A 412 -7.57 -34.89 4.99
N LYS A 413 -6.80 -34.86 3.90
CA LYS A 413 -5.38 -35.21 3.88
C LYS A 413 -4.55 -33.95 3.71
N PRO A 414 -3.55 -33.74 4.55
CA PRO A 414 -2.60 -32.66 4.34
C PRO A 414 -1.88 -32.81 3.00
N TYR A 415 -1.61 -31.67 2.36
CA TYR A 415 -0.86 -31.60 1.10
C TYR A 415 0.29 -30.58 1.24
N LEU A 416 1.48 -31.00 0.79
CA LEU A 416 2.65 -30.12 0.78
C LEU A 416 2.60 -29.19 -0.44
N VAL A 417 2.35 -27.91 -0.16
CA VAL A 417 2.16 -26.88 -1.19
C VAL A 417 3.40 -26.00 -1.31
N PHE A 418 3.87 -25.82 -2.51
CA PHE A 418 4.80 -24.76 -2.92
C PHE A 418 4.05 -23.76 -3.80
N PRO A 419 4.27 -22.44 -3.56
CA PRO A 419 4.84 -21.85 -2.37
C PRO A 419 3.91 -21.99 -1.15
N SER A 420 4.44 -21.66 0.04
CA SER A 420 3.65 -21.60 1.29
C SER A 420 2.70 -20.40 1.30
N TYR A 421 1.98 -20.22 2.41
CA TYR A 421 1.17 -19.00 2.66
C TYR A 421 1.98 -17.71 2.70
N LEU A 422 3.31 -17.79 2.89
CA LEU A 422 4.19 -16.63 2.73
C LEU A 422 4.31 -16.19 1.27
N GLY A 423 4.00 -17.09 0.34
CA GLY A 423 4.10 -16.84 -1.10
C GLY A 423 5.50 -17.00 -1.68
N GLY A 424 5.59 -17.12 -2.99
CA GLY A 424 6.85 -17.04 -3.70
C GLY A 424 7.45 -15.64 -3.69
N HIS A 425 6.61 -14.64 -3.56
CA HIS A 425 6.92 -13.22 -3.36
C HIS A 425 5.88 -12.63 -2.42
N ASN A 426 6.28 -11.71 -1.53
CA ASN A 426 5.39 -11.12 -0.55
C ASN A 426 5.41 -9.57 -0.65
N TRP A 427 5.33 -8.86 0.49
CA TRP A 427 5.26 -7.40 0.56
C TRP A 427 6.52 -6.67 0.07
N HIS A 428 7.67 -7.33 0.02
CA HIS A 428 8.92 -6.75 -0.49
C HIS A 428 8.70 -6.27 -1.93
N PRO A 429 8.94 -5.01 -2.26
CA PRO A 429 8.66 -4.55 -3.60
C PRO A 429 9.62 -5.14 -4.64
N MET A 430 9.09 -5.39 -5.83
CA MET A 430 9.89 -5.64 -7.03
C MET A 430 10.46 -4.33 -7.58
N SER A 431 11.34 -4.41 -8.59
CA SER A 431 11.72 -3.27 -9.41
C SER A 431 11.83 -3.69 -10.88
N TYR A 432 11.56 -2.74 -11.79
CA TYR A 432 11.78 -2.92 -13.23
C TYR A 432 12.78 -1.90 -13.72
N SER A 433 13.80 -2.36 -14.46
CA SER A 433 14.76 -1.47 -15.10
C SER A 433 14.47 -1.40 -16.61
N PRO A 434 14.11 -0.23 -17.14
CA PRO A 434 13.93 -0.05 -18.58
C PRO A 434 15.25 -0.24 -19.36
N ASP A 435 16.41 -0.04 -18.72
CA ASP A 435 17.71 -0.21 -19.35
C ASP A 435 18.05 -1.69 -19.63
N THR A 436 17.62 -2.59 -18.74
CA THR A 436 17.87 -4.04 -18.90
C THR A 436 16.66 -4.79 -19.44
N GLY A 437 15.46 -4.19 -19.35
CA GLY A 437 14.19 -4.86 -19.66
C GLY A 437 13.80 -5.93 -18.65
N LEU A 438 14.42 -5.97 -17.45
CA LEU A 438 14.24 -7.03 -16.47
C LEU A 438 13.47 -6.54 -15.24
N VAL A 439 12.69 -7.46 -14.65
CA VAL A 439 12.06 -7.29 -13.33
C VAL A 439 12.90 -8.04 -12.29
N TYR A 440 13.21 -7.38 -11.19
CA TYR A 440 13.97 -7.97 -10.07
C TYR A 440 13.00 -8.31 -8.94
N ILE A 441 12.93 -9.61 -8.61
CA ILE A 441 11.92 -10.17 -7.69
C ILE A 441 12.64 -10.75 -6.47
N PRO A 442 12.35 -10.26 -5.24
CA PRO A 442 12.76 -10.94 -4.01
C PRO A 442 11.88 -12.17 -3.79
N VAL A 443 12.45 -13.36 -3.92
CA VAL A 443 11.75 -14.65 -3.93
C VAL A 443 11.97 -15.43 -2.65
N LEU A 444 10.89 -16.07 -2.16
CA LEU A 444 10.88 -17.02 -1.05
C LEU A 444 10.46 -18.40 -1.56
N ASP A 445 11.35 -19.37 -1.50
CA ASP A 445 11.08 -20.76 -1.87
C ASP A 445 10.87 -21.62 -0.62
N ILE A 446 9.68 -21.54 -0.05
CA ILE A 446 9.32 -22.15 1.22
C ILE A 446 7.99 -22.91 1.05
N PRO A 447 7.94 -24.22 1.34
CA PRO A 447 6.70 -24.98 1.32
C PRO A 447 5.90 -24.81 2.62
N ALA A 448 4.61 -25.16 2.57
CA ALA A 448 3.79 -25.39 3.76
C ALA A 448 2.91 -26.62 3.60
N ASN A 449 2.65 -27.28 4.71
CA ASN A 449 1.71 -28.42 4.74
C ASN A 449 0.33 -27.90 5.11
N PHE A 450 -0.61 -27.93 4.15
CA PHE A 450 -1.99 -27.46 4.35
C PHE A 450 -2.90 -28.64 4.64
N GLY A 451 -3.77 -28.49 5.64
CA GLY A 451 -4.83 -29.45 5.97
C GLY A 451 -6.07 -28.71 6.48
N GLY A 452 -7.25 -29.17 6.14
CA GLY A 452 -8.49 -28.57 6.62
C GLY A 452 -8.65 -28.74 8.14
N ALA A 453 -9.10 -27.71 8.84
CA ALA A 453 -9.39 -27.78 10.26
C ALA A 453 -10.52 -28.79 10.52
N LYS A 454 -10.28 -29.75 11.37
CA LYS A 454 -11.28 -30.81 11.73
C LYS A 454 -12.45 -30.25 12.51
N ASN A 455 -12.19 -29.25 13.36
CA ASN A 455 -13.19 -28.57 14.19
C ASN A 455 -12.99 -27.07 14.06
N PHE A 456 -13.69 -26.44 13.15
CA PHE A 456 -13.64 -24.99 13.00
C PHE A 456 -14.80 -24.33 13.74
N THR A 457 -14.50 -23.34 14.55
CA THR A 457 -15.48 -22.42 15.14
C THR A 457 -14.99 -21.01 14.92
N TYR A 458 -15.79 -20.18 14.25
CA TYR A 458 -15.46 -18.77 14.05
C TYR A 458 -15.40 -18.04 15.40
N ARG A 459 -14.34 -17.27 15.59
CA ARG A 459 -14.08 -16.48 16.80
C ARG A 459 -13.88 -15.03 16.41
N PRO A 460 -14.88 -14.15 16.58
CA PRO A 460 -14.78 -12.74 16.20
C PRO A 460 -13.56 -12.06 16.82
N GLY A 461 -12.80 -11.33 16.02
CA GLY A 461 -11.62 -10.59 16.45
C GLY A 461 -10.37 -11.44 16.76
N LEU A 462 -10.45 -12.76 16.60
CA LEU A 462 -9.29 -13.64 16.69
C LEU A 462 -8.92 -14.18 15.32
N THR A 463 -7.77 -14.82 15.21
CA THR A 463 -7.31 -15.44 13.97
C THR A 463 -8.20 -16.62 13.58
N ASN A 464 -8.79 -16.59 12.38
CA ASN A 464 -9.72 -17.56 11.83
C ASN A 464 -9.21 -18.10 10.49
N LEU A 465 -8.28 -19.05 10.50
CA LEU A 465 -7.71 -19.61 9.27
C LEU A 465 -8.55 -20.76 8.68
N GLY A 466 -9.12 -21.59 9.56
CA GLY A 466 -9.84 -22.81 9.14
C GLY A 466 -8.91 -23.90 8.58
N ILE A 467 -7.63 -23.85 8.96
CA ILE A 467 -6.58 -24.77 8.50
C ILE A 467 -5.81 -25.29 9.72
N ASP A 468 -5.53 -26.59 9.73
CA ASP A 468 -4.68 -27.27 10.71
C ASP A 468 -3.27 -27.46 10.13
N GLY A 469 -2.26 -27.50 10.99
CA GLY A 469 -0.90 -27.93 10.64
C GLY A 469 0.03 -26.86 10.08
N ILE A 470 -0.39 -25.58 10.03
CA ILE A 470 0.54 -24.49 9.71
C ILE A 470 1.42 -24.22 10.93
N ILE A 471 2.70 -24.55 10.83
CA ILE A 471 3.71 -24.17 11.81
C ILE A 471 4.26 -22.81 11.40
N ALA A 472 3.85 -21.77 12.10
CA ALA A 472 4.44 -20.43 11.96
C ALA A 472 5.69 -20.37 12.83
N GLY A 473 6.85 -20.20 12.20
CA GLY A 473 8.13 -19.96 12.86
C GLY A 473 9.20 -21.03 12.57
N LEU A 474 10.44 -20.63 12.77
CA LEU A 474 11.58 -21.56 12.69
C LEU A 474 11.65 -22.36 14.00
N PRO A 475 12.04 -23.65 13.96
CA PRO A 475 12.29 -24.43 15.17
C PRO A 475 13.35 -23.80 16.07
N ASP A 476 13.21 -23.96 17.40
CA ASP A 476 14.19 -23.44 18.36
C ASP A 476 15.52 -24.22 18.30
N ALA A 477 15.46 -25.52 18.00
CA ALA A 477 16.64 -26.37 17.94
C ALA A 477 17.45 -26.15 16.65
N GLN A 478 18.76 -25.95 16.79
CA GLN A 478 19.68 -25.72 15.64
C GLN A 478 19.65 -26.90 14.65
N ALA A 479 19.60 -28.15 15.14
CA ALA A 479 19.57 -29.34 14.30
C ALA A 479 18.30 -29.40 13.43
N GLU A 480 17.17 -28.95 13.94
CA GLU A 480 15.91 -28.87 13.18
C GLU A 480 15.97 -27.77 12.11
N ARG A 481 16.55 -26.60 12.45
CA ARG A 481 16.81 -25.54 11.47
C ARG A 481 17.73 -26.02 10.35
N ASP A 482 18.78 -26.73 10.67
CA ASP A 482 19.72 -27.28 9.67
C ASP A 482 19.05 -28.33 8.78
N ALA A 483 18.11 -29.12 9.29
CA ALA A 483 17.31 -30.05 8.51
C ALA A 483 16.33 -29.36 7.55
N LEU A 484 15.81 -28.19 7.90
CA LEU A 484 14.93 -27.39 7.03
C LEU A 484 15.68 -26.58 5.98
N ARG A 485 16.96 -26.25 6.22
CA ARG A 485 17.76 -25.39 5.34
C ARG A 485 17.77 -25.83 3.87
N PRO A 486 17.84 -27.12 3.49
CA PRO A 486 17.75 -27.54 2.08
C PRO A 486 16.37 -27.33 1.43
N LEU A 487 15.32 -27.16 2.26
CA LEU A 487 13.93 -27.02 1.79
C LEU A 487 13.49 -25.56 1.65
N VAL A 488 14.32 -24.62 2.11
CA VAL A 488 14.00 -23.18 2.11
C VAL A 488 15.08 -22.40 1.44
N ALA A 489 14.72 -21.47 0.56
CA ALA A 489 15.64 -20.57 -0.09
C ALA A 489 15.08 -19.16 -0.17
N GLY A 490 15.95 -18.16 0.00
CA GLY A 490 15.70 -16.79 -0.37
C GLY A 490 16.53 -16.45 -1.59
N ARG A 491 15.96 -15.75 -2.57
CA ARG A 491 16.64 -15.42 -3.82
C ARG A 491 16.29 -14.02 -4.30
N LEU A 492 17.22 -13.37 -4.99
CA LEU A 492 16.90 -12.29 -5.91
C LEU A 492 16.90 -12.86 -7.32
N VAL A 493 15.77 -12.82 -8.00
CA VAL A 493 15.61 -13.32 -9.37
C VAL A 493 15.51 -12.14 -10.32
N ALA A 494 16.29 -12.14 -11.40
CA ALA A 494 16.11 -11.27 -12.55
C ALA A 494 15.26 -11.99 -13.60
N TRP A 495 14.05 -11.49 -13.79
CA TRP A 495 13.02 -12.08 -14.63
C TRP A 495 12.80 -11.27 -15.91
N ASN A 496 12.81 -11.93 -17.05
CA ASN A 496 12.48 -11.30 -18.31
C ASN A 496 10.95 -11.37 -18.55
N PRO A 497 10.23 -10.25 -18.49
CA PRO A 497 8.77 -10.24 -18.63
C PRO A 497 8.27 -10.55 -20.05
N VAL A 498 9.14 -10.42 -21.07
CA VAL A 498 8.83 -10.69 -22.48
C VAL A 498 8.93 -12.18 -22.77
N THR A 499 10.04 -12.81 -22.37
CA THR A 499 10.29 -14.24 -22.61
C THR A 499 9.68 -15.13 -21.55
N GLN A 500 9.24 -14.55 -20.42
CA GLN A 500 8.73 -15.26 -19.24
C GLN A 500 9.74 -16.27 -18.70
N GLN A 501 11.02 -15.87 -18.61
CA GLN A 501 12.12 -16.71 -18.15
C GLN A 501 13.01 -15.96 -17.16
N GLU A 502 13.63 -16.72 -16.28
CA GLU A 502 14.71 -16.23 -15.42
C GLU A 502 15.98 -16.04 -16.25
N GLU A 503 16.59 -14.85 -16.17
CA GLU A 503 17.88 -14.57 -16.79
C GLU A 503 19.05 -14.93 -15.85
N TRP A 504 18.89 -14.60 -14.57
CA TRP A 504 19.85 -14.97 -13.52
C TRP A 504 19.23 -14.87 -12.13
N ARG A 505 19.89 -15.46 -11.15
CA ARG A 505 19.52 -15.37 -9.74
C ARG A 505 20.73 -15.21 -8.83
N VAL A 506 20.48 -14.67 -7.63
CA VAL A 506 21.43 -14.66 -6.52
C VAL A 506 20.74 -15.31 -5.32
N GLU A 507 21.40 -16.33 -4.75
CA GLU A 507 20.92 -16.98 -3.52
C GLU A 507 21.26 -16.14 -2.29
N HIS A 508 20.36 -16.13 -1.31
CA HIS A 508 20.53 -15.46 -0.03
C HIS A 508 20.56 -16.44 1.13
#